data_1fb28dbe8ef47c968267180c2d0f276a
#
_entry.id   1fb28dbe8ef47c968267180c2d0f276a
#
_cell.length_a   1.000
_cell.length_b   1.000
_cell.length_c   1.000
_cell.angle_alpha   90.00
_cell.angle_beta   90.00
_cell.angle_gamma   90.00
#
_symmetry.space_group_name_H-M   'P 1'
#
loop_
_entity.id
_entity.type
_entity.pdbx_description
1 polymer ?
#
loop_
_entity_poly.entity_id
_entity_poly.type
_entity_poly.pdbx_seq_one_letter_code
_entity_poly.pdbx_strand_id
1 'polypeptide(L)'
;MTAADRSLTADVVIVGAGSAGCVLAERLSREPERTVVLLERGPAGLPTPADLDLRRLPIDDAAPHAVRHATDLGVYAARGSALGGSSAVNGGYFLRWHRDDFGSWPAGWEPDAIADAYDELDAPAGTMGVEPVTDDELGDAGSAFERYWSERAPVRPIAQRWPVVGLNRVLTNRSGVARRSAADAYLVPALSRPNLRVLTGRVVDRLDTVRGPTVTGVRAGSLSVRAGEVILAAGTLGTAGILLRSELPGLPGSGVRGRSDVRSLTAGEHRGLAVSYSRRSPADAGMVLPTVLHTENGLEIRCYRDDFASHIHGLPASGPIVEVTAMRHSPVRLVADHSRVRMEFVEPDPDTATSLRTAAAGVVEMLRSPEFADVVVPGSVRIADRAGFSQHAWGTVPMGIRTDWLGGVSGTRGLRIVDGSILPGSGRSGPHATIMMMASRIGTVLAQR
;
A
#
# COMPACT_ATOMS: atom_id res chain seq x y z
N MET A 1 -9.23 -34.18 -3.77
CA MET A 1 -10.27 -33.15 -4.01
C MET A 1 -11.41 -33.77 -4.79
N THR A 2 -12.59 -33.81 -4.21
CA THR A 2 -13.82 -34.29 -4.87
C THR A 2 -14.31 -33.24 -5.90
N ALA A 3 -15.24 -33.61 -6.78
CA ALA A 3 -15.85 -32.64 -7.74
C ALA A 3 -16.51 -31.46 -7.01
N ALA A 4 -17.04 -31.67 -5.80
CA ALA A 4 -17.59 -30.62 -4.94
C ALA A 4 -16.53 -29.59 -4.46
N ASP A 5 -15.25 -29.98 -4.37
CA ASP A 5 -14.16 -29.06 -4.01
C ASP A 5 -13.74 -28.16 -5.18
N ARG A 6 -14.28 -28.37 -6.38
CA ARG A 6 -13.91 -27.61 -7.59
C ARG A 6 -14.88 -26.49 -7.94
N SER A 7 -16.05 -26.41 -7.28
CA SER A 7 -17.04 -25.38 -7.52
C SER A 7 -17.69 -24.94 -6.20
N LEU A 8 -17.69 -23.64 -5.95
CA LEU A 8 -18.32 -23.00 -4.79
C LEU A 8 -19.31 -21.95 -5.28
N THR A 9 -20.30 -21.65 -4.43
CA THR A 9 -21.22 -20.54 -4.64
C THR A 9 -21.28 -19.69 -3.37
N ALA A 10 -21.35 -18.37 -3.52
CA ALA A 10 -21.47 -17.41 -2.43
C ALA A 10 -22.28 -16.19 -2.92
N ASP A 11 -22.79 -15.38 -1.98
CA ASP A 11 -23.36 -14.07 -2.34
C ASP A 11 -22.26 -13.12 -2.78
N VAL A 12 -21.14 -13.13 -2.03
CA VAL A 12 -19.97 -12.28 -2.32
C VAL A 12 -18.69 -13.12 -2.33
N VAL A 13 -17.86 -12.93 -3.35
CA VAL A 13 -16.47 -13.40 -3.36
C VAL A 13 -15.52 -12.20 -3.32
N ILE A 14 -14.61 -12.21 -2.34
CA ILE A 14 -13.55 -11.21 -2.18
C ILE A 14 -12.24 -11.85 -2.62
N VAL A 15 -11.50 -11.18 -3.50
CA VAL A 15 -10.21 -11.65 -4.03
C VAL A 15 -9.08 -10.84 -3.42
N GLY A 16 -8.28 -11.49 -2.59
CA GLY A 16 -7.16 -10.91 -1.84
C GLY A 16 -7.51 -10.66 -0.38
N ALA A 17 -6.83 -11.32 0.54
CA ALA A 17 -6.92 -11.10 1.98
C ALA A 17 -5.86 -10.08 2.46
N GLY A 18 -5.66 -9.01 1.69
CA GLY A 18 -4.80 -7.89 2.04
C GLY A 18 -5.49 -6.87 2.95
N SER A 19 -4.90 -5.68 3.05
CA SER A 19 -5.39 -4.57 3.90
C SER A 19 -6.88 -4.30 3.70
N ALA A 20 -7.33 -4.13 2.46
CA ALA A 20 -8.74 -3.88 2.16
C ALA A 20 -9.61 -5.13 2.27
N GLY A 21 -9.14 -6.28 1.76
CA GLY A 21 -9.94 -7.51 1.74
C GLY A 21 -10.27 -8.06 3.13
N CYS A 22 -9.36 -7.92 4.11
CA CYS A 22 -9.63 -8.28 5.50
C CYS A 22 -10.75 -7.43 6.12
N VAL A 23 -10.71 -6.12 5.88
CA VAL A 23 -11.77 -5.18 6.32
C VAL A 23 -13.12 -5.55 5.70
N LEU A 24 -13.13 -5.76 4.36
CA LEU A 24 -14.36 -6.13 3.65
C LEU A 24 -14.94 -7.47 4.10
N ALA A 25 -14.10 -8.48 4.32
CA ALA A 25 -14.52 -9.78 4.80
C ALA A 25 -15.19 -9.67 6.19
N GLU A 26 -14.61 -8.89 7.08
CA GLU A 26 -15.16 -8.60 8.40
C GLU A 26 -16.49 -7.87 8.30
N ARG A 27 -16.59 -6.80 7.50
CA ARG A 27 -17.81 -6.01 7.35
C ARG A 27 -18.96 -6.81 6.74
N LEU A 28 -18.70 -7.47 5.60
CA LEU A 28 -19.74 -8.13 4.84
C LEU A 28 -20.26 -9.41 5.51
N SER A 29 -19.41 -10.08 6.30
CA SER A 29 -19.83 -11.27 7.05
C SER A 29 -20.55 -10.97 8.37
N ARG A 30 -20.74 -9.69 8.73
CA ARG A 30 -21.60 -9.30 9.89
C ARG A 30 -23.07 -9.64 9.66
N GLU A 31 -23.51 -9.63 8.40
CA GLU A 31 -24.84 -10.09 8.00
C GLU A 31 -24.85 -11.63 7.93
N PRO A 32 -25.52 -12.34 8.85
CA PRO A 32 -25.43 -13.80 8.95
C PRO A 32 -25.94 -14.55 7.72
N GLU A 33 -26.92 -13.99 7.01
CA GLU A 33 -27.52 -14.60 5.82
C GLU A 33 -26.67 -14.42 4.57
N ARG A 34 -25.68 -13.52 4.61
CA ARG A 34 -24.78 -13.27 3.48
C ARG A 34 -23.58 -14.20 3.53
N THR A 35 -23.47 -15.08 2.56
CA THR A 35 -22.32 -15.98 2.40
C THR A 35 -21.15 -15.24 1.74
N VAL A 36 -19.99 -15.25 2.41
CA VAL A 36 -18.77 -14.57 1.95
C VAL A 36 -17.64 -15.58 1.77
N VAL A 37 -17.03 -15.60 0.58
CA VAL A 37 -15.82 -16.36 0.30
C VAL A 37 -14.66 -15.39 0.08
N LEU A 38 -13.60 -15.52 0.88
CA LEU A 38 -12.36 -14.76 0.76
C LEU A 38 -11.27 -15.66 0.19
N LEU A 39 -10.68 -15.27 -0.94
CA LEU A 39 -9.58 -15.99 -1.61
C LEU A 39 -8.27 -15.26 -1.41
N GLU A 40 -7.24 -15.97 -0.95
CA GLU A 40 -5.89 -15.44 -0.78
C GLU A 40 -4.88 -16.34 -1.51
N ARG A 41 -3.92 -15.70 -2.21
CA ARG A 41 -2.85 -16.41 -2.96
C ARG A 41 -1.78 -17.00 -2.06
N GLY A 42 -1.51 -16.33 -0.94
CA GLY A 42 -0.46 -16.71 -0.01
C GLY A 42 -0.74 -18.01 0.73
N PRO A 43 0.25 -18.52 1.46
CA PRO A 43 0.15 -19.78 2.19
C PRO A 43 -0.92 -19.74 3.29
N ALA A 44 -1.28 -20.91 3.79
CA ALA A 44 -2.15 -21.01 4.95
C ALA A 44 -1.43 -20.55 6.23
N GLY A 45 -2.22 -20.01 7.16
CA GLY A 45 -1.72 -19.49 8.42
C GLY A 45 -1.52 -17.98 8.43
N LEU A 46 -1.41 -17.45 9.62
CA LEU A 46 -1.06 -16.05 9.86
C LEU A 46 0.46 -15.87 9.80
N PRO A 47 0.95 -14.67 9.43
CA PRO A 47 2.36 -14.33 9.61
C PRO A 47 2.82 -14.58 11.05
N THR A 48 4.05 -15.05 11.21
CA THR A 48 4.61 -15.34 12.54
C THR A 48 4.96 -14.03 13.28
N PRO A 49 5.15 -14.04 14.60
CA PRO A 49 5.64 -12.87 15.34
C PRO A 49 6.95 -12.31 14.77
N ALA A 50 7.83 -13.17 14.22
CA ALA A 50 9.07 -12.75 13.58
C ALA A 50 8.82 -11.99 12.26
N ASP A 51 7.79 -12.38 11.49
CA ASP A 51 7.39 -11.68 10.27
C ASP A 51 6.73 -10.31 10.60
N LEU A 52 6.09 -10.22 11.77
CA LEU A 52 5.40 -9.00 12.20
C LEU A 52 6.31 -8.00 12.91
N ASP A 53 7.56 -8.33 13.22
CA ASP A 53 8.50 -7.39 13.85
C ASP A 53 8.71 -6.14 12.98
N LEU A 54 8.39 -4.95 13.52
CA LEU A 54 8.50 -3.66 12.82
C LEU A 54 9.95 -3.24 12.48
N ARG A 55 10.93 -3.89 13.11
CA ARG A 55 12.35 -3.69 12.81
C ARG A 55 12.81 -4.44 11.56
N ARG A 56 11.93 -5.23 10.93
CA ARG A 56 12.21 -6.04 9.76
C ARG A 56 11.17 -5.81 8.66
N LEU A 57 11.63 -5.95 7.42
CA LEU A 57 10.80 -6.00 6.23
C LEU A 57 10.96 -7.42 5.62
N PRO A 58 10.02 -8.35 5.87
CA PRO A 58 10.15 -9.74 5.40
C PRO A 58 9.76 -9.82 3.91
N ILE A 59 10.57 -9.21 3.05
CA ILE A 59 10.38 -9.10 1.60
C ILE A 59 11.59 -9.58 0.80
N ASP A 60 12.55 -10.24 1.47
CA ASP A 60 13.73 -10.85 0.87
C ASP A 60 13.38 -12.01 -0.09
N ASP A 61 14.40 -12.59 -0.75
CA ASP A 61 14.21 -13.61 -1.78
C ASP A 61 13.59 -14.91 -1.25
N ALA A 62 13.77 -15.20 0.02
CA ALA A 62 13.24 -16.39 0.68
C ALA A 62 11.91 -16.15 1.42
N ALA A 63 11.44 -14.89 1.50
CA ALA A 63 10.25 -14.54 2.28
C ALA A 63 8.98 -15.21 1.72
N PRO A 64 8.35 -16.17 2.43
CA PRO A 64 7.19 -16.91 1.93
C PRO A 64 5.92 -16.07 1.86
N HIS A 65 5.91 -14.93 2.58
CA HIS A 65 4.77 -14.02 2.71
C HIS A 65 4.87 -12.82 1.78
N ALA A 66 5.81 -12.82 0.82
CA ALA A 66 5.98 -11.76 -0.16
C ALA A 66 5.93 -12.28 -1.60
N VAL A 67 5.42 -11.45 -2.50
CA VAL A 67 5.50 -11.65 -3.95
C VAL A 67 6.21 -10.47 -4.57
N ARG A 68 7.09 -10.74 -5.55
CA ARG A 68 7.86 -9.73 -6.25
C ARG A 68 7.38 -9.59 -7.68
N HIS A 69 7.28 -8.35 -8.11
CA HIS A 69 6.98 -7.94 -9.47
C HIS A 69 8.23 -7.34 -10.08
N ALA A 70 8.60 -7.78 -11.27
CA ALA A 70 9.74 -7.24 -11.99
C ALA A 70 9.51 -5.78 -12.37
N THR A 71 10.59 -4.99 -12.39
CA THR A 71 10.60 -3.62 -12.90
C THR A 71 11.73 -3.45 -13.92
N ASP A 72 11.68 -2.37 -14.68
CA ASP A 72 12.76 -1.95 -15.58
C ASP A 72 13.85 -1.12 -14.87
N LEU A 73 13.68 -0.86 -13.56
CA LEU A 73 14.68 -0.15 -12.75
C LEU A 73 15.71 -1.09 -12.10
N GLY A 74 15.65 -2.40 -12.36
CA GLY A 74 16.59 -3.39 -11.80
C GLY A 74 16.32 -3.79 -10.35
N VAL A 75 15.25 -3.27 -9.74
CA VAL A 75 14.77 -3.65 -8.40
C VAL A 75 13.35 -4.17 -8.48
N TYR A 76 12.94 -5.04 -7.56
CA TYR A 76 11.58 -5.60 -7.54
C TYR A 76 10.61 -4.72 -6.77
N ALA A 77 9.35 -4.69 -7.22
CA ALA A 77 8.25 -4.23 -6.39
C ALA A 77 7.73 -5.39 -5.54
N ALA A 78 7.92 -5.31 -4.23
CA ALA A 78 7.46 -6.32 -3.28
C ALA A 78 6.04 -6.03 -2.77
N ARG A 79 5.22 -7.07 -2.62
CA ARG A 79 3.87 -7.00 -2.05
C ARG A 79 3.66 -8.18 -1.12
N GLY A 80 2.85 -7.98 -0.09
CA GLY A 80 2.44 -9.07 0.79
C GLY A 80 1.65 -10.15 0.02
N SER A 81 1.90 -11.39 0.37
CA SER A 81 1.25 -12.59 -0.16
C SER A 81 0.95 -13.54 1.00
N ALA A 82 0.07 -13.08 1.89
CA ALA A 82 -0.35 -13.77 3.12
C ALA A 82 -1.66 -13.16 3.60
N LEU A 83 -2.27 -13.74 4.63
CA LEU A 83 -3.35 -13.08 5.37
C LEU A 83 -2.84 -11.76 5.96
N GLY A 84 -3.53 -10.67 5.67
CA GLY A 84 -3.09 -9.30 5.94
C GLY A 84 -2.40 -8.61 4.76
N GLY A 85 -1.91 -9.37 3.77
CA GLY A 85 -1.25 -8.82 2.60
C GLY A 85 -0.09 -7.89 2.95
N SER A 86 0.02 -6.74 2.28
CA SER A 86 1.11 -5.79 2.51
C SER A 86 1.11 -5.17 3.91
N SER A 87 -0.01 -5.16 4.65
CA SER A 87 -0.02 -4.73 6.05
C SER A 87 0.79 -5.65 6.97
N ALA A 88 1.09 -6.87 6.55
CA ALA A 88 1.91 -7.81 7.30
C ALA A 88 3.42 -7.69 7.04
N VAL A 89 3.83 -6.98 5.98
CA VAL A 89 5.25 -6.92 5.54
C VAL A 89 5.80 -5.50 5.38
N ASN A 90 4.95 -4.45 5.47
CA ASN A 90 5.36 -3.05 5.31
C ASN A 90 6.07 -2.48 6.55
N GLY A 91 6.58 -1.25 6.47
CA GLY A 91 7.25 -0.57 7.58
C GLY A 91 6.34 -0.04 8.69
N GLY A 92 5.05 -0.37 8.69
CA GLY A 92 4.11 0.09 9.72
C GLY A 92 3.70 1.57 9.60
N TYR A 93 4.12 2.28 8.57
CA TYR A 93 3.74 3.67 8.34
C TYR A 93 2.23 3.82 8.17
N PHE A 94 1.58 4.62 9.04
CA PHE A 94 0.12 4.74 9.11
C PHE A 94 -0.35 6.21 9.25
N LEU A 95 0.29 7.15 8.56
CA LEU A 95 -0.20 8.53 8.50
C LEU A 95 -1.42 8.63 7.57
N ARG A 96 -2.40 9.41 7.98
CA ARG A 96 -3.53 9.83 7.11
C ARG A 96 -3.00 10.65 5.93
N TRP A 97 -3.73 10.73 4.85
CA TRP A 97 -3.54 11.80 3.88
C TRP A 97 -3.94 13.15 4.48
N HIS A 98 -3.43 14.23 3.92
CA HIS A 98 -3.85 15.57 4.35
C HIS A 98 -5.34 15.80 4.00
N ARG A 99 -6.04 16.66 4.77
CA ARG A 99 -7.47 16.93 4.55
C ARG A 99 -7.75 17.40 3.12
N ASP A 100 -6.88 18.24 2.58
CA ASP A 100 -7.04 18.83 1.24
C ASP A 100 -6.84 17.81 0.12
N ASP A 101 -6.21 16.67 0.38
CA ASP A 101 -5.98 15.62 -0.64
C ASP A 101 -7.30 14.97 -1.09
N PHE A 102 -8.38 15.16 -0.32
CA PHE A 102 -9.71 14.61 -0.61
C PHE A 102 -10.61 15.55 -1.42
N GLY A 103 -10.17 16.78 -1.68
CA GLY A 103 -11.00 17.82 -2.35
C GLY A 103 -11.48 17.45 -3.76
N SER A 104 -10.81 16.52 -4.45
CA SER A 104 -11.19 16.02 -5.76
C SER A 104 -11.90 14.66 -5.75
N TRP A 105 -12.19 14.11 -4.57
CA TRP A 105 -12.87 12.83 -4.47
C TRP A 105 -14.34 12.95 -4.88
N PRO A 106 -14.97 11.91 -5.47
CA PRO A 106 -16.35 11.97 -5.89
C PRO A 106 -17.33 12.11 -4.72
N ALA A 107 -18.55 12.55 -4.99
CA ALA A 107 -19.63 12.58 -4.01
C ALA A 107 -19.78 11.21 -3.32
N GLY A 108 -20.09 11.23 -2.01
CA GLY A 108 -20.06 10.06 -1.14
C GLY A 108 -18.83 10.01 -0.21
N TRP A 109 -17.85 10.90 -0.45
CA TRP A 109 -16.63 11.05 0.36
C TRP A 109 -16.59 12.42 1.05
N GLU A 110 -17.64 12.71 1.82
CA GLU A 110 -17.72 13.93 2.63
C GLU A 110 -16.64 13.95 3.72
N PRO A 111 -16.10 15.14 4.08
CA PRO A 111 -15.00 15.28 5.04
C PRO A 111 -15.26 14.59 6.39
N ASP A 112 -16.46 14.69 6.95
CA ASP A 112 -16.80 14.07 8.22
C ASP A 112 -16.81 12.55 8.12
N ALA A 113 -17.35 12.01 7.04
CA ALA A 113 -17.37 10.56 6.82
C ALA A 113 -15.97 9.96 6.57
N ILE A 114 -15.06 10.74 5.99
CA ILE A 114 -13.64 10.39 5.87
C ILE A 114 -13.00 10.41 7.25
N ALA A 115 -13.28 11.44 8.06
CA ALA A 115 -12.73 11.57 9.40
C ALA A 115 -13.19 10.41 10.30
N ASP A 116 -14.49 10.11 10.32
CA ASP A 116 -15.07 9.00 11.09
C ASP A 116 -14.45 7.65 10.70
N ALA A 117 -14.27 7.40 9.39
CA ALA A 117 -13.67 6.17 8.90
C ALA A 117 -12.18 6.04 9.26
N TYR A 118 -11.44 7.15 9.34
CA TYR A 118 -10.07 7.14 9.87
C TYR A 118 -10.05 6.95 11.39
N ASP A 119 -10.94 7.63 12.13
CA ASP A 119 -11.00 7.55 13.59
C ASP A 119 -11.29 6.12 14.06
N GLU A 120 -12.09 5.38 13.31
CA GLU A 120 -12.29 3.94 13.56
C GLU A 120 -10.97 3.15 13.50
N LEU A 121 -10.05 3.53 12.63
CA LEU A 121 -8.77 2.84 12.45
C LEU A 121 -7.72 3.26 13.48
N ASP A 122 -7.54 4.57 13.67
CA ASP A 122 -6.34 5.14 14.27
C ASP A 122 -6.58 6.05 15.49
N ALA A 123 -7.83 6.25 15.95
CA ALA A 123 -8.09 6.88 17.24
C ALA A 123 -7.42 6.08 18.39
N PRO A 124 -7.26 6.63 19.59
CA PRO A 124 -6.57 5.95 20.70
C PRO A 124 -7.06 4.54 21.02
N ALA A 125 -8.32 4.23 20.70
CA ALA A 125 -8.90 2.88 20.81
C ALA A 125 -9.23 2.27 19.43
N GLY A 126 -8.63 2.79 18.38
CA GLY A 126 -8.89 2.35 17.00
C GLY A 126 -8.43 0.93 16.72
N THR A 127 -9.05 0.32 15.72
CA THR A 127 -8.87 -1.12 15.41
C THR A 127 -7.43 -1.47 15.04
N MET A 128 -6.67 -0.53 14.45
CA MET A 128 -5.29 -0.76 14.01
C MET A 128 -4.24 -0.51 15.09
N GLY A 129 -4.62 -0.10 16.31
CA GLY A 129 -3.68 0.12 17.41
C GLY A 129 -2.58 1.12 17.03
N VAL A 130 -2.97 2.28 16.46
CA VAL A 130 -2.02 3.24 15.91
C VAL A 130 -1.42 4.11 17.01
N GLU A 131 -0.10 4.05 17.11
CA GLU A 131 0.69 4.78 18.10
C GLU A 131 1.77 5.65 17.41
N PRO A 132 2.10 6.83 17.97
CA PRO A 132 3.23 7.61 17.49
C PRO A 132 4.56 6.92 17.85
N VAL A 133 5.57 7.17 17.02
CA VAL A 133 6.96 6.89 17.39
C VAL A 133 7.35 7.76 18.58
N THR A 134 7.97 7.19 19.61
CA THR A 134 8.40 7.87 20.82
C THR A 134 9.80 8.48 20.67
N ASP A 135 10.26 9.28 21.63
CA ASP A 135 11.57 9.96 21.55
C ASP A 135 12.73 8.95 21.54
N ASP A 136 12.63 7.89 22.33
CA ASP A 136 13.62 6.80 22.40
C ASP A 136 13.62 5.90 21.16
N GLU A 137 12.53 5.91 20.39
CA GLU A 137 12.41 5.17 19.13
C GLU A 137 12.94 5.91 17.91
N LEU A 138 13.18 7.23 17.98
CA LEU A 138 13.70 8.03 16.86
C LEU A 138 15.08 7.56 16.38
N GLY A 139 15.95 7.16 17.32
CA GLY A 139 17.35 6.94 17.05
C GLY A 139 18.10 8.27 16.78
N ASP A 140 19.39 8.15 16.56
CA ASP A 140 20.29 9.32 16.38
C ASP A 140 19.99 10.10 15.08
N ALA A 141 19.82 9.42 13.94
CA ALA A 141 19.51 10.06 12.67
C ALA A 141 18.14 10.74 12.68
N GLY A 142 17.11 10.09 13.24
CA GLY A 142 15.78 10.68 13.39
C GLY A 142 15.79 11.88 14.33
N SER A 143 16.52 11.80 15.45
CA SER A 143 16.70 12.90 16.39
C SER A 143 17.45 14.09 15.76
N ALA A 144 18.49 13.82 14.96
CA ALA A 144 19.21 14.87 14.23
C ALA A 144 18.30 15.53 13.18
N PHE A 145 17.49 14.72 12.46
CA PHE A 145 16.52 15.21 11.49
C PHE A 145 15.47 16.12 12.14
N GLU A 146 14.89 15.71 13.27
CA GLU A 146 13.91 16.53 13.99
C GLU A 146 14.53 17.82 14.55
N ARG A 147 15.76 17.78 15.12
CA ARG A 147 16.47 19.01 15.55
C ARG A 147 16.66 19.98 14.40
N TYR A 148 17.12 19.51 13.25
CA TYR A 148 17.33 20.36 12.08
C TYR A 148 16.06 21.03 11.59
N TRP A 149 14.95 20.29 11.51
CA TRP A 149 13.71 20.80 10.91
C TRP A 149 12.79 21.52 11.89
N SER A 150 12.86 21.24 13.20
CA SER A 150 11.98 21.88 14.20
C SER A 150 12.12 23.39 14.27
N GLU A 151 13.28 23.92 13.89
CA GLU A 151 13.54 25.38 13.82
C GLU A 151 13.15 26.00 12.46
N ARG A 152 12.85 25.17 11.45
CA ARG A 152 12.70 25.57 10.04
C ARG A 152 11.33 25.26 9.45
N ALA A 153 10.54 24.46 10.13
CA ALA A 153 9.22 24.01 9.64
C ALA A 153 8.26 23.79 10.82
N PRO A 154 6.94 23.91 10.60
CA PRO A 154 5.94 23.52 11.60
C PRO A 154 6.14 22.09 12.06
N VAL A 155 5.86 21.84 13.34
CA VAL A 155 5.93 20.49 13.94
C VAL A 155 4.52 20.03 14.30
N ARG A 156 4.13 18.86 13.84
CA ARG A 156 2.83 18.27 14.18
C ARG A 156 2.82 17.85 15.66
N PRO A 157 1.85 18.34 16.47
CA PRO A 157 1.68 17.85 17.83
C PRO A 157 1.43 16.34 17.86
N ILE A 158 2.01 15.63 18.80
CA ILE A 158 1.92 14.16 18.91
C ILE A 158 0.46 13.66 19.01
N ALA A 159 -0.41 14.41 19.71
CA ALA A 159 -1.82 14.05 19.86
C ALA A 159 -2.64 14.26 18.59
N GLN A 160 -2.14 15.02 17.63
CA GLN A 160 -2.85 15.31 16.38
C GLN A 160 -2.68 14.14 15.39
N ARG A 161 -3.81 13.60 14.88
CA ARG A 161 -3.81 12.49 13.90
C ARG A 161 -3.59 12.96 12.46
N TRP A 162 -4.12 14.13 12.11
CA TRP A 162 -3.93 14.70 10.78
C TRP A 162 -2.51 15.25 10.61
N PRO A 163 -1.82 14.90 9.51
CA PRO A 163 -0.50 15.43 9.23
C PRO A 163 -0.57 16.93 8.88
N VAL A 164 0.57 17.60 9.00
CA VAL A 164 0.75 19.01 8.61
C VAL A 164 1.81 19.10 7.52
N VAL A 165 1.78 20.18 6.75
CA VAL A 165 2.97 20.61 6.00
C VAL A 165 4.02 21.01 7.04
N GLY A 166 5.13 20.27 7.08
CA GLY A 166 6.12 20.35 8.12
C GLY A 166 6.58 18.99 8.63
N LEU A 167 7.16 18.99 9.81
CA LEU A 167 7.68 17.79 10.47
C LEU A 167 6.55 16.95 11.05
N ASN A 168 6.53 15.67 10.69
CA ASN A 168 5.56 14.70 11.16
C ASN A 168 6.27 13.46 11.70
N ARG A 169 6.18 13.25 13.01
CA ARG A 169 6.57 11.97 13.57
C ARG A 169 5.62 10.89 13.08
N VAL A 170 6.14 9.75 12.63
CA VAL A 170 5.32 8.70 12.03
C VAL A 170 4.36 8.10 13.05
N LEU A 171 3.14 7.83 12.63
CA LEU A 171 2.17 6.99 13.32
C LEU A 171 2.32 5.57 12.78
N THR A 172 2.34 4.58 13.67
CA THR A 172 2.56 3.18 13.30
C THR A 172 1.42 2.29 13.77
N ASN A 173 0.93 1.41 12.91
CA ASN A 173 -0.05 0.39 13.25
C ASN A 173 0.65 -0.77 13.96
N ARG A 174 0.58 -0.82 15.29
CA ARG A 174 1.36 -1.76 16.10
C ARG A 174 0.68 -2.24 17.38
N SER A 175 1.24 -3.29 17.94
CA SER A 175 1.06 -3.75 19.31
C SER A 175 2.46 -4.03 19.88
N GLY A 176 2.98 -3.10 20.68
CA GLY A 176 4.39 -3.09 21.09
C GLY A 176 5.32 -2.95 19.88
N VAL A 177 6.24 -3.90 19.70
CA VAL A 177 7.17 -3.94 18.55
C VAL A 177 6.62 -4.68 17.34
N ALA A 178 5.46 -5.30 17.45
CA ALA A 178 4.85 -6.07 16.37
C ALA A 178 3.90 -5.20 15.52
N ARG A 179 3.99 -5.34 14.22
CA ARG A 179 3.04 -4.82 13.25
C ARG A 179 1.64 -5.38 13.54
N ARG A 180 0.62 -4.52 13.68
CA ARG A 180 -0.76 -4.94 13.71
C ARG A 180 -1.29 -5.02 12.28
N SER A 181 -1.32 -6.23 11.73
CA SER A 181 -1.79 -6.43 10.36
C SER A 181 -3.31 -6.29 10.25
N ALA A 182 -3.82 -6.07 9.04
CA ALA A 182 -5.25 -6.07 8.78
C ALA A 182 -5.91 -7.44 9.06
N ALA A 183 -5.13 -8.54 8.98
CA ALA A 183 -5.63 -9.85 9.37
C ALA A 183 -5.88 -9.91 10.88
N ASP A 184 -4.92 -9.46 11.69
CA ASP A 184 -5.08 -9.46 13.15
C ASP A 184 -6.22 -8.55 13.61
N ALA A 185 -6.34 -7.39 12.97
CA ALA A 185 -7.33 -6.37 13.35
C ALA A 185 -8.77 -6.71 12.95
N TYR A 186 -8.96 -7.35 11.80
CA TYR A 186 -10.27 -7.55 11.19
C TYR A 186 -10.60 -9.01 10.90
N LEU A 187 -9.70 -9.75 10.24
CA LEU A 187 -10.03 -11.08 9.76
C LEU A 187 -10.10 -12.10 10.90
N VAL A 188 -9.11 -12.12 11.79
CA VAL A 188 -9.05 -13.08 12.93
C VAL A 188 -10.34 -13.03 13.78
N PRO A 189 -10.85 -11.85 14.19
CA PRO A 189 -12.11 -11.79 14.92
C PRO A 189 -13.33 -12.33 14.14
N ALA A 190 -13.28 -12.33 12.82
CA ALA A 190 -14.39 -12.78 11.96
C ALA A 190 -14.31 -14.27 11.59
N LEU A 191 -13.18 -14.96 11.81
CA LEU A 191 -13.01 -16.36 11.39
C LEU A 191 -13.99 -17.36 12.02
N SER A 192 -14.58 -17.02 13.17
CA SER A 192 -15.59 -17.86 13.83
C SER A 192 -16.98 -17.78 13.21
N ARG A 193 -17.20 -16.85 12.26
CA ARG A 193 -18.52 -16.66 11.63
C ARG A 193 -18.79 -17.79 10.62
N PRO A 194 -19.93 -18.51 10.72
CA PRO A 194 -20.21 -19.65 9.84
C PRO A 194 -20.44 -19.29 8.39
N ASN A 195 -20.79 -18.04 8.09
CA ASN A 195 -21.04 -17.49 6.77
C ASN A 195 -19.78 -16.92 6.09
N LEU A 196 -18.61 -16.93 6.76
CA LEU A 196 -17.32 -16.53 6.18
C LEU A 196 -16.42 -17.75 5.93
N ARG A 197 -16.04 -17.96 4.66
CA ARG A 197 -15.08 -18.99 4.26
C ARG A 197 -13.81 -18.37 3.70
N VAL A 198 -12.67 -18.62 4.34
CA VAL A 198 -11.35 -18.15 3.90
C VAL A 198 -10.58 -19.30 3.24
N LEU A 199 -10.10 -19.09 2.03
CA LEU A 199 -9.34 -20.05 1.24
C LEU A 199 -7.99 -19.47 0.84
N THR A 200 -6.93 -19.99 1.41
CA THR A 200 -5.53 -19.63 1.12
C THR A 200 -4.92 -20.53 0.04
N GLY A 201 -3.76 -20.13 -0.51
CA GLY A 201 -3.11 -20.87 -1.61
C GLY A 201 -3.93 -20.81 -2.90
N ARG A 202 -4.77 -19.80 -3.09
CA ARG A 202 -5.68 -19.65 -4.24
C ARG A 202 -5.34 -18.42 -5.06
N VAL A 203 -4.53 -18.61 -6.09
CA VAL A 203 -4.24 -17.56 -7.07
C VAL A 203 -5.42 -17.44 -8.01
N VAL A 204 -6.12 -16.30 -7.97
CA VAL A 204 -7.19 -16.01 -8.93
C VAL A 204 -6.55 -15.62 -10.26
N ASP A 205 -6.88 -16.37 -11.29
CA ASP A 205 -6.36 -16.19 -12.64
C ASP A 205 -7.14 -15.15 -13.42
N ARG A 206 -8.48 -15.25 -13.39
CA ARG A 206 -9.38 -14.40 -14.17
C ARG A 206 -10.78 -14.36 -13.56
N LEU A 207 -11.56 -13.43 -14.05
CA LEU A 207 -13.00 -13.31 -13.83
C LEU A 207 -13.76 -14.28 -14.76
N ASP A 208 -14.83 -14.88 -14.26
CA ASP A 208 -15.79 -15.61 -15.08
C ASP A 208 -16.95 -14.66 -15.47
N THR A 209 -17.33 -14.68 -16.76
CA THR A 209 -18.36 -13.79 -17.32
C THR A 209 -19.44 -14.57 -18.05
N VAL A 210 -20.65 -14.02 -18.11
CA VAL A 210 -21.77 -14.55 -18.90
C VAL A 210 -22.34 -13.45 -19.78
N ARG A 211 -22.37 -13.68 -21.09
CA ARG A 211 -22.98 -12.80 -22.11
C ARG A 211 -22.74 -11.31 -21.88
N GLY A 212 -21.55 -10.82 -22.25
CA GLY A 212 -21.19 -9.41 -22.15
C GLY A 212 -20.52 -9.04 -20.83
N PRO A 213 -20.76 -7.84 -20.26
CA PRO A 213 -19.97 -7.30 -19.14
C PRO A 213 -20.45 -7.79 -17.76
N THR A 214 -21.21 -8.89 -17.67
CA THR A 214 -21.67 -9.43 -16.39
C THR A 214 -20.66 -10.41 -15.83
N VAL A 215 -20.07 -10.08 -14.69
CA VAL A 215 -19.17 -10.93 -13.91
C VAL A 215 -20.00 -11.80 -12.97
N THR A 216 -19.77 -13.12 -13.00
CA THR A 216 -20.54 -14.12 -12.25
C THR A 216 -19.69 -14.95 -11.31
N GLY A 217 -18.40 -14.68 -11.25
CA GLY A 217 -17.48 -15.40 -10.38
C GLY A 217 -16.03 -15.22 -10.77
N VAL A 218 -15.19 -16.07 -10.20
CA VAL A 218 -13.75 -16.08 -10.41
C VAL A 218 -13.22 -17.50 -10.60
N ARG A 219 -12.05 -17.60 -11.25
CA ARG A 219 -11.33 -18.85 -11.42
C ARG A 219 -9.96 -18.78 -10.77
N ALA A 220 -9.65 -19.81 -9.97
CA ALA A 220 -8.36 -19.99 -9.31
C ALA A 220 -7.86 -21.41 -9.58
N GLY A 221 -7.10 -21.59 -10.68
CA GLY A 221 -6.70 -22.90 -11.17
C GLY A 221 -7.92 -23.80 -11.48
N SER A 222 -8.06 -24.92 -10.78
CA SER A 222 -9.21 -25.82 -10.92
C SER A 222 -10.44 -25.40 -10.11
N LEU A 223 -10.32 -24.44 -9.20
CA LEU A 223 -11.43 -23.92 -8.40
C LEU A 223 -12.19 -22.84 -9.18
N SER A 224 -13.51 -22.97 -9.27
CA SER A 224 -14.44 -21.94 -9.72
C SER A 224 -15.30 -21.49 -8.53
N VAL A 225 -15.39 -20.17 -8.29
CA VAL A 225 -16.31 -19.61 -7.30
C VAL A 225 -17.31 -18.73 -8.02
N ARG A 226 -18.58 -19.15 -8.00
CA ARG A 226 -19.68 -18.32 -8.49
C ARG A 226 -20.14 -17.39 -7.39
N ALA A 227 -20.46 -16.15 -7.76
CA ALA A 227 -20.98 -15.18 -6.79
C ALA A 227 -21.96 -14.20 -7.42
N GLY A 228 -22.85 -13.67 -6.60
CA GLY A 228 -23.71 -12.54 -6.97
C GLY A 228 -22.89 -11.26 -7.19
N GLU A 229 -21.84 -11.07 -6.39
CA GLU A 229 -20.89 -9.97 -6.53
C GLU A 229 -19.45 -10.46 -6.32
N VAL A 230 -18.54 -9.99 -7.18
CA VAL A 230 -17.10 -10.19 -7.09
C VAL A 230 -16.46 -8.86 -6.66
N ILE A 231 -15.67 -8.89 -5.57
CA ILE A 231 -14.91 -7.72 -5.10
C ILE A 231 -13.40 -8.02 -5.26
N LEU A 232 -12.73 -7.30 -6.15
CA LEU A 232 -11.27 -7.37 -6.25
C LEU A 232 -10.65 -6.47 -5.19
N ALA A 233 -9.86 -7.06 -4.30
CA ALA A 233 -9.08 -6.44 -3.23
C ALA A 233 -7.64 -6.99 -3.22
N ALA A 234 -7.14 -7.41 -4.40
CA ALA A 234 -5.84 -8.06 -4.56
C ALA A 234 -4.65 -7.08 -4.58
N GLY A 235 -4.91 -5.81 -4.25
CA GLY A 235 -3.97 -4.70 -4.37
C GLY A 235 -3.74 -4.30 -5.83
N THR A 236 -3.24 -3.10 -6.06
CA THR A 236 -3.15 -2.51 -7.42
C THR A 236 -2.49 -3.44 -8.44
N LEU A 237 -1.38 -4.09 -8.10
CA LEU A 237 -0.67 -4.98 -9.02
C LEU A 237 -1.41 -6.31 -9.23
N GLY A 238 -1.96 -6.89 -8.16
CA GLY A 238 -2.73 -8.13 -8.25
C GLY A 238 -4.04 -7.94 -9.02
N THR A 239 -4.78 -6.89 -8.70
CA THR A 239 -6.03 -6.50 -9.39
C THR A 239 -5.77 -6.20 -10.87
N ALA A 240 -4.72 -5.41 -11.19
CA ALA A 240 -4.32 -5.17 -12.57
C ALA A 240 -4.04 -6.47 -13.33
N GLY A 241 -3.32 -7.41 -12.70
CA GLY A 241 -3.04 -8.71 -13.32
C GLY A 241 -4.30 -9.52 -13.62
N ILE A 242 -5.28 -9.53 -12.71
CA ILE A 242 -6.58 -10.21 -12.94
C ILE A 242 -7.33 -9.53 -14.09
N LEU A 243 -7.43 -8.20 -14.08
CA LEU A 243 -8.13 -7.45 -15.15
C LEU A 243 -7.49 -7.67 -16.52
N LEU A 244 -6.15 -7.63 -16.61
CA LEU A 244 -5.41 -7.83 -17.86
C LEU A 244 -5.59 -9.25 -18.44
N ARG A 245 -5.79 -10.26 -17.58
CA ARG A 245 -6.06 -11.64 -18.01
C ARG A 245 -7.54 -11.93 -18.25
N SER A 246 -8.42 -11.04 -17.80
CA SER A 246 -9.87 -11.17 -17.98
C SER A 246 -10.32 -10.47 -19.25
N GLU A 247 -11.18 -11.12 -20.02
CA GLU A 247 -11.74 -10.54 -21.26
C GLU A 247 -13.04 -9.80 -20.95
N LEU A 248 -12.91 -8.58 -20.39
CA LEU A 248 -14.05 -7.72 -20.09
C LEU A 248 -14.15 -6.60 -21.10
N PRO A 249 -15.23 -6.55 -21.92
CA PRO A 249 -15.46 -5.43 -22.83
C PRO A 249 -15.57 -4.11 -22.08
N GLY A 250 -14.91 -3.05 -22.57
CA GLY A 250 -15.00 -1.69 -22.02
C GLY A 250 -14.00 -1.38 -20.88
N LEU A 251 -13.26 -2.35 -20.35
CA LEU A 251 -12.18 -2.05 -19.43
C LEU A 251 -10.91 -1.55 -20.16
N PRO A 252 -10.11 -0.65 -19.54
CA PRO A 252 -8.80 -0.28 -20.07
C PRO A 252 -7.96 -1.53 -20.34
N GLY A 253 -7.38 -1.64 -21.52
CA GLY A 253 -6.61 -2.81 -21.95
C GLY A 253 -7.42 -3.92 -22.62
N SER A 254 -8.76 -3.89 -22.59
CA SER A 254 -9.59 -4.93 -23.20
C SER A 254 -9.80 -4.79 -24.73
N GLY A 255 -9.43 -3.68 -25.33
CA GLY A 255 -9.76 -3.38 -26.74
C GLY A 255 -8.66 -2.73 -27.57
N VAL A 256 -7.56 -2.28 -27.01
CA VAL A 256 -6.50 -1.65 -27.79
C VAL A 256 -5.36 -2.65 -28.02
N ARG A 257 -5.50 -3.46 -29.07
CA ARG A 257 -4.34 -4.03 -29.75
C ARG A 257 -3.60 -2.85 -30.41
N GLY A 258 -2.74 -2.20 -29.62
CA GLY A 258 -1.74 -1.30 -30.16
C GLY A 258 -0.74 -2.08 -31.04
N ARG A 259 0.24 -1.40 -31.63
CA ARG A 259 1.31 -2.03 -32.44
C ARG A 259 2.10 -3.15 -31.72
N SER A 260 1.86 -3.39 -30.41
CA SER A 260 2.32 -4.55 -29.65
C SER A 260 1.10 -5.26 -29.06
N ASP A 261 1.00 -6.57 -29.23
CA ASP A 261 -0.08 -7.44 -28.71
C ASP A 261 -0.16 -7.50 -27.16
N VAL A 262 0.52 -6.61 -26.45
CA VAL A 262 0.67 -6.64 -24.99
C VAL A 262 -0.37 -5.74 -24.34
N ARG A 263 -1.27 -6.36 -23.57
CA ARG A 263 -2.23 -5.62 -22.72
C ARG A 263 -1.53 -4.92 -21.58
N SER A 264 -1.89 -3.68 -21.31
CA SER A 264 -1.34 -2.89 -20.20
C SER A 264 -2.38 -1.97 -19.57
N LEU A 265 -2.12 -1.63 -18.30
CA LEU A 265 -2.83 -0.58 -17.56
C LEU A 265 -1.82 0.48 -17.10
N THR A 266 -2.27 1.70 -16.91
CA THR A 266 -1.47 2.75 -16.28
C THR A 266 -1.85 2.88 -14.82
N ALA A 267 -0.87 2.95 -13.93
CA ALA A 267 -1.00 3.29 -12.53
C ALA A 267 -0.22 4.57 -12.22
N GLY A 268 -0.49 5.20 -11.09
CA GLY A 268 0.39 6.18 -10.47
C GLY A 268 1.42 5.50 -9.57
N GLU A 269 2.57 6.13 -9.39
CA GLU A 269 3.57 5.74 -8.39
C GLU A 269 4.31 6.99 -7.89
N HIS A 270 4.84 6.95 -6.67
CA HIS A 270 5.67 8.01 -6.11
C HIS A 270 7.14 7.78 -6.49
N ARG A 271 7.73 8.71 -7.22
CA ARG A 271 9.15 8.68 -7.59
C ARG A 271 9.98 9.39 -6.53
N GLY A 272 11.10 8.79 -6.14
CA GLY A 272 11.96 9.33 -5.08
C GLY A 272 13.43 9.32 -5.47
N LEU A 273 14.20 10.26 -4.91
CA LEU A 273 15.63 10.37 -5.09
C LEU A 273 16.33 10.18 -3.73
N ALA A 274 17.13 9.14 -3.61
CA ALA A 274 17.84 8.81 -2.40
C ALA A 274 19.12 9.64 -2.25
N VAL A 275 19.40 10.08 -1.01
CA VAL A 275 20.69 10.66 -0.60
C VAL A 275 21.28 9.71 0.43
N SER A 276 22.33 8.97 0.04
CA SER A 276 23.01 8.01 0.90
C SER A 276 24.19 8.66 1.63
N TYR A 277 24.56 8.08 2.78
CA TYR A 277 25.72 8.50 3.57
C TYR A 277 26.32 7.31 4.32
N SER A 278 27.56 7.46 4.82
CA SER A 278 28.15 6.51 5.75
C SER A 278 27.98 6.99 7.18
N ARG A 279 27.65 6.08 8.10
CA ARG A 279 27.51 6.36 9.51
C ARG A 279 28.86 6.33 10.24
N ARG A 280 29.01 7.14 11.29
CA ARG A 280 30.15 7.07 12.23
C ARG A 280 30.07 5.85 13.14
N SER A 281 28.85 5.45 13.53
CA SER A 281 28.57 4.31 14.38
C SER A 281 27.35 3.54 13.84
N PRO A 282 27.27 2.21 14.07
CA PRO A 282 26.06 1.45 13.75
C PRO A 282 24.83 2.05 14.42
N ALA A 283 23.68 2.00 13.76
CA ALA A 283 22.42 2.38 14.38
C ALA A 283 21.94 1.27 15.34
N ASP A 284 21.26 1.68 16.41
CA ASP A 284 20.50 0.74 17.21
C ASP A 284 19.33 0.17 16.43
N ALA A 285 18.93 -1.06 16.77
CA ALA A 285 17.76 -1.68 16.14
C ALA A 285 16.49 -0.86 16.41
N GLY A 286 15.68 -0.62 15.37
CA GLY A 286 14.47 0.17 15.51
C GLY A 286 13.61 0.15 14.26
N MET A 287 12.56 0.96 14.26
CA MET A 287 11.63 1.07 13.14
C MET A 287 12.31 1.66 11.90
N VAL A 288 11.85 1.21 10.74
CA VAL A 288 12.43 1.59 9.44
C VAL A 288 12.36 3.10 9.19
N LEU A 289 11.22 3.73 9.50
CA LEU A 289 10.97 5.15 9.21
C LEU A 289 10.28 5.82 10.40
N PRO A 290 11.04 6.53 11.27
CA PRO A 290 10.47 7.15 12.47
C PRO A 290 9.87 8.54 12.26
N THR A 291 10.34 9.31 11.29
CA THR A 291 9.96 10.72 11.09
C THR A 291 10.06 11.13 9.63
N VAL A 292 9.20 12.05 9.19
CA VAL A 292 9.14 12.58 7.82
C VAL A 292 8.87 14.09 7.83
N LEU A 293 9.29 14.77 6.77
CA LEU A 293 8.90 16.15 6.49
C LEU A 293 8.01 16.20 5.25
N HIS A 294 6.83 16.80 5.39
CA HIS A 294 5.97 17.14 4.26
C HIS A 294 6.19 18.59 3.85
N THR A 295 6.42 18.83 2.57
CA THR A 295 6.68 20.18 2.04
C THR A 295 5.45 20.76 1.35
N GLU A 296 5.39 22.09 1.23
CA GLU A 296 4.29 22.79 0.55
C GLU A 296 4.15 22.38 -0.93
N ASN A 297 5.27 22.12 -1.59
CA ASN A 297 5.30 21.70 -3.01
C ASN A 297 5.06 20.20 -3.23
N GLY A 298 4.58 19.47 -2.19
CA GLY A 298 4.15 18.08 -2.30
C GLY A 298 5.29 17.06 -2.37
N LEU A 299 6.40 17.34 -1.71
CA LEU A 299 7.44 16.35 -1.46
C LEU A 299 7.30 15.80 -0.03
N GLU A 300 7.68 14.53 0.16
CA GLU A 300 7.92 13.93 1.46
C GLU A 300 9.42 13.61 1.59
N ILE A 301 10.09 14.15 2.60
CA ILE A 301 11.48 13.83 2.92
C ILE A 301 11.48 12.82 4.05
N ARG A 302 12.02 11.63 3.78
CA ARG A 302 11.98 10.44 4.64
C ARG A 302 13.35 10.19 5.23
N CYS A 303 13.49 10.36 6.53
CA CYS A 303 14.71 10.01 7.24
C CYS A 303 14.63 8.55 7.71
N TYR A 304 15.16 7.63 6.89
CA TYR A 304 15.24 6.22 7.30
C TYR A 304 16.27 6.04 8.41
N ARG A 305 15.97 5.15 9.36
CA ARG A 305 16.80 4.93 10.53
C ARG A 305 18.19 4.41 10.19
N ASP A 306 18.28 3.49 9.24
CA ASP A 306 19.51 2.82 8.86
C ASP A 306 19.48 2.35 7.41
N ASP A 307 20.52 1.63 6.98
CA ASP A 307 20.57 0.90 5.72
C ASP A 307 19.41 -0.11 5.62
N PHE A 308 18.80 -0.22 4.48
CA PHE A 308 17.78 -1.25 4.23
C PHE A 308 18.30 -2.69 4.43
N ALA A 309 19.61 -2.93 4.30
CA ALA A 309 20.24 -4.21 4.61
C ALA A 309 20.08 -4.61 6.08
N SER A 310 19.90 -3.67 7.01
CA SER A 310 19.59 -3.98 8.42
C SER A 310 18.15 -4.43 8.63
N HIS A 311 17.26 -4.13 7.70
CA HIS A 311 15.83 -4.43 7.76
C HIS A 311 15.41 -5.60 6.85
N ILE A 312 16.15 -5.85 5.76
CA ILE A 312 15.83 -6.88 4.75
C ILE A 312 16.97 -7.89 4.70
N HIS A 313 16.68 -9.13 5.04
CA HIS A 313 17.68 -10.21 5.04
C HIS A 313 18.30 -10.43 3.65
N GLY A 314 19.63 -10.54 3.60
CA GLY A 314 20.37 -10.82 2.36
C GLY A 314 20.48 -9.63 1.39
N LEU A 315 19.95 -8.46 1.73
CA LEU A 315 20.16 -7.26 0.93
C LEU A 315 21.61 -6.76 1.11
N PRO A 316 22.36 -6.47 0.03
CA PRO A 316 23.68 -5.87 0.16
C PRO A 316 23.62 -4.50 0.82
N ALA A 317 24.57 -4.20 1.70
CA ALA A 317 24.68 -2.90 2.33
C ALA A 317 24.98 -1.81 1.30
N SER A 318 24.21 -0.73 1.34
CA SER A 318 24.34 0.45 0.47
C SER A 318 24.52 1.76 1.25
N GLY A 319 24.44 1.69 2.56
CA GLY A 319 24.39 2.80 3.51
C GLY A 319 22.98 3.32 3.76
N PRO A 320 22.78 3.96 4.94
CA PRO A 320 21.52 4.60 5.25
C PRO A 320 21.20 5.72 4.26
N ILE A 321 19.91 6.00 4.10
CA ILE A 321 19.44 7.02 3.17
C ILE A 321 18.48 8.01 3.84
N VAL A 322 18.48 9.24 3.31
CA VAL A 322 17.35 10.15 3.37
C VAL A 322 16.77 10.24 1.95
N GLU A 323 15.50 9.93 1.79
CA GLU A 323 14.84 9.93 0.48
C GLU A 323 13.96 11.16 0.34
N VAL A 324 14.09 11.83 -0.80
CA VAL A 324 13.13 12.87 -1.24
C VAL A 324 12.16 12.23 -2.20
N THR A 325 10.89 12.21 -1.85
CA THR A 325 9.85 11.56 -2.63
C THR A 325 8.83 12.58 -3.13
N ALA A 326 8.58 12.59 -4.44
CA ALA A 326 7.49 13.37 -5.03
C ALA A 326 6.15 12.65 -4.77
N MET A 327 5.32 13.23 -3.90
CA MET A 327 4.00 12.73 -3.54
C MET A 327 2.96 13.14 -4.61
N ARG A 328 3.33 12.98 -5.87
CA ARG A 328 2.54 13.29 -7.06
C ARG A 328 2.40 12.06 -7.93
N HIS A 329 1.41 12.09 -8.81
CA HIS A 329 1.21 11.03 -9.79
C HIS A 329 2.38 11.03 -10.81
N SER A 330 3.22 9.98 -10.75
CA SER A 330 4.13 9.65 -11.83
C SER A 330 3.62 8.38 -12.52
N PRO A 331 3.37 8.37 -13.83
CA PRO A 331 2.80 7.23 -14.50
C PRO A 331 3.76 6.05 -14.54
N VAL A 332 3.22 4.86 -14.30
CA VAL A 332 3.89 3.58 -14.47
C VAL A 332 3.00 2.66 -15.29
N ARG A 333 3.55 2.02 -16.31
CA ARG A 333 2.83 1.05 -17.13
C ARG A 333 2.91 -0.33 -16.49
N LEU A 334 1.76 -0.95 -16.25
CA LEU A 334 1.62 -2.30 -15.73
C LEU A 334 1.33 -3.24 -16.90
N VAL A 335 2.27 -4.12 -17.19
CA VAL A 335 2.21 -5.04 -18.32
C VAL A 335 2.02 -6.46 -17.80
N ALA A 336 1.11 -7.23 -18.42
CA ALA A 336 0.93 -8.63 -18.06
C ALA A 336 2.21 -9.43 -18.33
N ASP A 337 2.65 -10.19 -17.31
CA ASP A 337 3.80 -11.09 -17.37
C ASP A 337 3.41 -12.42 -16.73
N HIS A 338 3.04 -13.41 -17.57
CA HIS A 338 2.53 -14.71 -17.14
C HIS A 338 1.45 -14.57 -16.03
N SER A 339 1.76 -14.96 -14.81
CA SER A 339 0.86 -14.88 -13.65
C SER A 339 0.96 -13.58 -12.85
N ARG A 340 1.82 -12.65 -13.26
CA ARG A 340 2.14 -11.39 -12.56
C ARG A 340 2.00 -10.20 -13.51
N VAL A 341 2.36 -9.03 -13.01
CA VAL A 341 2.58 -7.83 -13.83
C VAL A 341 4.02 -7.38 -13.69
N ARG A 342 4.57 -6.82 -14.76
CA ARG A 342 5.83 -6.08 -14.76
C ARG A 342 5.51 -4.61 -14.76
N MET A 343 6.29 -3.82 -14.03
CA MET A 343 6.17 -2.38 -13.97
C MET A 343 7.23 -1.76 -14.89
N GLU A 344 6.77 -0.89 -15.79
CA GLU A 344 7.63 -0.13 -16.70
C GLU A 344 7.47 1.35 -16.35
N PHE A 345 8.56 1.95 -15.87
CA PHE A 345 8.56 3.32 -15.39
C PHE A 345 8.83 4.31 -16.53
N VAL A 346 8.13 5.42 -16.48
CA VAL A 346 8.43 6.59 -17.27
C VAL A 346 9.34 7.50 -16.45
N GLU A 347 10.29 8.16 -17.07
CA GLU A 347 11.11 9.16 -16.39
C GLU A 347 10.19 10.25 -15.80
N PRO A 348 10.49 10.77 -14.60
CA PRO A 348 9.76 11.89 -14.03
C PRO A 348 9.74 13.07 -15.01
N ASP A 349 8.62 13.79 -15.08
CA ASP A 349 8.56 15.03 -15.85
C ASP A 349 9.62 16.03 -15.37
N PRO A 350 10.03 17.01 -16.23
CA PRO A 350 11.13 17.93 -15.91
C PRO A 350 10.95 18.71 -14.61
N ASP A 351 9.72 19.10 -14.26
CA ASP A 351 9.44 19.87 -13.04
C ASP A 351 9.58 18.99 -11.81
N THR A 352 9.06 17.77 -11.85
CA THR A 352 9.25 16.76 -10.79
C THR A 352 10.73 16.41 -10.64
N ALA A 353 11.44 16.17 -11.74
CA ALA A 353 12.86 15.86 -11.69
C ALA A 353 13.70 17.02 -11.12
N THR A 354 13.34 18.25 -11.42
CA THR A 354 14.00 19.47 -10.88
C THR A 354 13.69 19.60 -9.38
N SER A 355 12.43 19.44 -8.97
CA SER A 355 12.01 19.51 -7.56
C SER A 355 12.75 18.46 -6.72
N LEU A 356 12.85 17.22 -7.20
CA LEU A 356 13.59 16.15 -6.53
C LEU A 356 15.07 16.50 -6.35
N ARG A 357 15.75 16.98 -7.42
CA ARG A 357 17.16 17.36 -7.34
C ARG A 357 17.42 18.54 -6.42
N THR A 358 16.57 19.56 -6.47
CA THR A 358 16.69 20.73 -5.59
C THR A 358 16.54 20.33 -4.12
N ALA A 359 15.53 19.52 -3.80
CA ALA A 359 15.32 19.06 -2.43
C ALA A 359 16.42 18.08 -1.97
N ALA A 360 16.94 17.22 -2.87
CA ALA A 360 18.07 16.36 -2.55
C ALA A 360 19.35 17.17 -2.25
N ALA A 361 19.58 18.30 -2.94
CA ALA A 361 20.66 19.21 -2.59
C ALA A 361 20.49 19.81 -1.17
N GLY A 362 19.26 20.20 -0.81
CA GLY A 362 18.95 20.64 0.56
C GLY A 362 19.16 19.54 1.61
N VAL A 363 18.85 18.27 1.28
CA VAL A 363 19.16 17.12 2.14
C VAL A 363 20.67 16.94 2.32
N VAL A 364 21.48 17.17 1.27
CA VAL A 364 22.95 17.15 1.40
C VAL A 364 23.44 18.22 2.36
N GLU A 365 22.87 19.43 2.31
CA GLU A 365 23.20 20.51 3.26
C GLU A 365 22.80 20.13 4.68
N MET A 366 21.60 19.57 4.88
CA MET A 366 21.15 19.06 6.17
C MET A 366 22.11 17.99 6.73
N LEU A 367 22.49 17.00 5.93
CA LEU A 367 23.39 15.92 6.35
C LEU A 367 24.84 16.41 6.68
N ARG A 368 25.19 17.62 6.26
CA ARG A 368 26.46 18.29 6.56
C ARG A 368 26.35 19.25 7.75
N SER A 369 25.17 19.46 8.27
CA SER A 369 24.91 20.41 9.36
C SER A 369 25.46 19.91 10.71
N PRO A 370 25.60 20.81 11.71
CA PRO A 370 26.03 20.42 13.05
C PRO A 370 25.15 19.37 13.70
N GLU A 371 23.84 19.35 13.41
CA GLU A 371 22.88 18.39 13.95
C GLU A 371 23.21 16.93 13.57
N PHE A 372 23.86 16.73 12.41
CA PHE A 372 24.27 15.42 11.90
C PHE A 372 25.76 15.11 12.12
N ALA A 373 26.52 15.98 12.81
CA ALA A 373 27.97 15.83 12.95
C ALA A 373 28.40 14.50 13.61
N ASP A 374 27.61 13.98 14.55
CA ASP A 374 27.88 12.71 15.23
C ASP A 374 27.36 11.48 14.47
N VAL A 375 26.52 11.67 13.45
CA VAL A 375 25.89 10.60 12.68
C VAL A 375 26.65 10.34 11.38
N VAL A 376 26.97 11.38 10.62
CA VAL A 376 27.47 11.30 9.24
C VAL A 376 28.98 11.37 9.17
N VAL A 377 29.61 10.47 8.40
CA VAL A 377 31.03 10.57 8.04
C VAL A 377 31.20 11.69 7.02
N PRO A 378 32.04 12.72 7.28
CA PRO A 378 32.29 13.81 6.34
C PRO A 378 32.73 13.31 4.97
N GLY A 379 32.18 13.90 3.90
CA GLY A 379 32.53 13.55 2.54
C GLY A 379 31.88 12.26 2.00
N SER A 380 31.06 11.56 2.80
CA SER A 380 30.42 10.31 2.38
C SER A 380 29.05 10.50 1.68
N VAL A 381 28.47 11.70 1.77
CA VAL A 381 27.12 11.96 1.24
C VAL A 381 27.09 11.91 -0.28
N ARG A 382 26.16 11.15 -0.85
CA ARG A 382 25.97 10.95 -2.29
C ARG A 382 24.48 11.02 -2.66
N ILE A 383 24.15 11.70 -3.74
CA ILE A 383 22.83 11.68 -4.36
C ILE A 383 22.80 10.55 -5.39
N ALA A 384 21.74 9.77 -5.41
CA ALA A 384 21.54 8.72 -6.40
C ALA A 384 21.41 9.30 -7.82
N ASP A 385 21.94 8.60 -8.82
CA ASP A 385 21.91 9.03 -10.23
C ASP A 385 20.51 8.93 -10.84
N ARG A 386 19.68 8.02 -10.32
CA ARG A 386 18.33 7.73 -10.84
C ARG A 386 17.29 7.76 -9.74
N ALA A 387 16.09 8.24 -10.09
CA ALA A 387 14.95 8.17 -9.21
C ALA A 387 14.46 6.73 -9.04
N GLY A 388 14.32 6.31 -7.79
CA GLY A 388 13.64 5.10 -7.38
C GLY A 388 12.12 5.25 -7.35
N PHE A 389 11.45 4.39 -6.55
CA PHE A 389 10.01 4.43 -6.33
C PHE A 389 9.64 3.92 -4.92
N SER A 390 8.51 4.40 -4.41
CA SER A 390 8.08 4.12 -3.03
C SER A 390 7.28 2.84 -2.85
N GLN A 391 7.06 2.07 -3.89
CA GLN A 391 6.23 0.87 -3.89
C GLN A 391 4.76 1.14 -3.56
N HIS A 392 4.23 2.26 -4.02
CA HIS A 392 2.89 2.75 -3.71
C HIS A 392 1.91 2.70 -4.89
N ALA A 393 2.14 1.90 -5.91
CA ALA A 393 1.30 1.86 -7.12
C ALA A 393 -0.21 1.95 -6.83
N TRP A 394 -0.93 2.86 -7.52
CA TRP A 394 -2.37 3.10 -7.35
C TRP A 394 -3.09 3.51 -8.65
N GLY A 395 -4.42 3.64 -8.60
CA GLY A 395 -5.22 4.39 -9.58
C GLY A 395 -5.33 3.77 -10.97
N THR A 396 -5.27 2.44 -11.11
CA THR A 396 -5.48 1.79 -12.41
C THR A 396 -6.91 1.91 -12.94
N VAL A 397 -7.88 2.05 -12.03
CA VAL A 397 -9.32 2.20 -12.33
C VAL A 397 -9.95 3.21 -11.36
N PRO A 398 -9.54 4.50 -11.46
CA PRO A 398 -9.83 5.50 -10.42
C PRO A 398 -11.32 5.79 -10.26
N MET A 399 -11.73 6.07 -9.01
CA MET A 399 -13.09 6.52 -8.65
C MET A 399 -13.46 7.79 -9.41
N GLY A 400 -14.74 7.90 -9.75
CA GLY A 400 -15.28 9.05 -10.50
C GLY A 400 -14.97 9.00 -11.99
N ILE A 401 -14.06 8.12 -12.44
CA ILE A 401 -13.68 7.96 -13.85
C ILE A 401 -14.04 6.56 -14.36
N ARG A 402 -13.62 5.53 -13.64
CA ARG A 402 -13.78 4.12 -14.03
C ARG A 402 -14.61 3.31 -13.05
N THR A 403 -14.72 3.78 -11.82
CA THR A 403 -15.60 3.17 -10.81
C THR A 403 -16.46 4.25 -10.17
N ASP A 404 -17.59 3.84 -9.62
CA ASP A 404 -18.36 4.69 -8.70
C ASP A 404 -17.62 4.81 -7.35
N TRP A 405 -18.17 5.59 -6.43
CA TRP A 405 -17.57 5.84 -5.13
C TRP A 405 -17.51 4.60 -4.21
N LEU A 406 -18.27 3.55 -4.51
CA LEU A 406 -18.27 2.26 -3.83
C LEU A 406 -17.44 1.20 -4.56
N GLY A 407 -16.66 1.59 -5.58
CA GLY A 407 -15.81 0.70 -6.35
C GLY A 407 -16.53 -0.10 -7.45
N GLY A 408 -17.83 0.13 -7.69
CA GLY A 408 -18.56 -0.51 -8.80
C GLY A 408 -17.97 -0.11 -10.15
N VAL A 409 -17.56 -1.10 -10.94
CA VAL A 409 -16.84 -0.85 -12.21
C VAL A 409 -17.81 -0.43 -13.30
N SER A 410 -17.59 0.74 -13.89
CA SER A 410 -18.44 1.33 -14.94
C SER A 410 -18.60 0.39 -16.14
N GLY A 411 -19.82 0.24 -16.60
CA GLY A 411 -20.14 -0.63 -17.75
C GLY A 411 -20.13 -2.13 -17.45
N THR A 412 -19.92 -2.55 -16.18
CA THR A 412 -20.01 -3.95 -15.75
C THR A 412 -21.14 -4.17 -14.75
N ARG A 413 -21.51 -5.43 -14.54
CA ARG A 413 -22.41 -5.87 -13.48
C ARG A 413 -21.73 -6.97 -12.67
N GLY A 414 -21.96 -6.97 -11.35
CA GLY A 414 -21.39 -7.97 -10.44
C GLY A 414 -19.89 -7.83 -10.18
N LEU A 415 -19.28 -6.68 -10.47
CA LEU A 415 -17.87 -6.42 -10.24
C LEU A 415 -17.65 -5.10 -9.47
N ARG A 416 -16.93 -5.19 -8.36
CA ARG A 416 -16.33 -4.07 -7.64
C ARG A 416 -14.83 -4.22 -7.51
N ILE A 417 -14.15 -3.11 -7.32
CA ILE A 417 -12.74 -3.06 -6.96
C ILE A 417 -12.62 -2.19 -5.72
N VAL A 418 -11.99 -2.72 -4.67
CA VAL A 418 -11.79 -1.99 -3.41
C VAL A 418 -10.37 -2.25 -2.92
N ASP A 419 -9.44 -1.54 -3.49
CA ASP A 419 -8.01 -1.48 -3.10
C ASP A 419 -7.37 -0.21 -3.67
N GLY A 420 -6.05 -0.11 -3.67
CA GLY A 420 -5.34 1.04 -4.22
C GLY A 420 -5.62 1.35 -5.69
N SER A 421 -6.22 0.41 -6.46
CA SER A 421 -6.59 0.63 -7.86
C SER A 421 -7.61 1.74 -8.06
N ILE A 422 -8.50 1.97 -7.08
CA ILE A 422 -9.58 2.95 -7.20
C ILE A 422 -9.23 4.33 -6.65
N LEU A 423 -8.06 4.53 -6.06
CA LEU A 423 -7.62 5.85 -5.62
C LEU A 423 -7.66 6.85 -6.79
N PRO A 424 -8.40 7.97 -6.67
CA PRO A 424 -8.58 8.90 -7.78
C PRO A 424 -7.36 9.81 -8.00
N GLY A 425 -6.44 9.87 -7.02
CA GLY A 425 -5.24 10.68 -7.05
C GLY A 425 -4.21 10.22 -6.04
N SER A 426 -3.13 10.98 -5.92
CA SER A 426 -2.11 10.83 -4.89
C SER A 426 -2.42 11.68 -3.67
N GLY A 427 -2.06 11.19 -2.48
CA GLY A 427 -2.01 12.01 -1.27
C GLY A 427 -0.57 12.31 -0.86
N ARG A 428 -0.40 13.25 0.05
CA ARG A 428 0.89 13.71 0.59
C ARG A 428 1.49 12.77 1.65
N SER A 429 0.85 11.61 1.89
CA SER A 429 1.36 10.53 2.75
C SER A 429 1.22 9.19 2.04
N GLY A 430 1.87 8.13 2.55
CA GLY A 430 1.71 6.77 2.03
C GLY A 430 0.25 6.31 2.00
N PRO A 431 -0.15 5.44 1.06
CA PRO A 431 -1.57 5.14 0.79
C PRO A 431 -2.20 4.12 1.75
N HIS A 432 -1.44 3.47 2.65
CA HIS A 432 -1.91 2.32 3.44
C HIS A 432 -3.13 2.67 4.32
N ALA A 433 -3.02 3.70 5.15
CA ALA A 433 -4.12 4.14 6.02
C ALA A 433 -5.36 4.54 5.22
N THR A 434 -5.16 5.25 4.10
CA THR A 434 -6.23 5.69 3.20
C THR A 434 -6.94 4.52 2.51
N ILE A 435 -6.21 3.50 2.06
CA ILE A 435 -6.81 2.28 1.47
C ILE A 435 -7.66 1.56 2.52
N MET A 436 -7.21 1.47 3.77
CA MET A 436 -7.99 0.84 4.84
C MET A 436 -9.21 1.68 5.21
N MET A 437 -9.09 2.99 5.27
CA MET A 437 -10.19 3.92 5.49
C MET A 437 -11.27 3.76 4.41
N MET A 438 -10.86 3.73 3.13
CA MET A 438 -11.79 3.46 2.02
C MET A 438 -12.51 2.12 2.19
N ALA A 439 -11.77 1.06 2.48
CA ALA A 439 -12.34 -0.27 2.63
C ALA A 439 -13.33 -0.34 3.81
N SER A 440 -13.03 0.35 4.94
CA SER A 440 -13.93 0.42 6.09
C SER A 440 -15.25 1.11 5.71
N ARG A 441 -15.18 2.31 5.11
CA ARG A 441 -16.38 3.05 4.71
C ARG A 441 -17.20 2.30 3.65
N ILE A 442 -16.55 1.82 2.59
CA ILE A 442 -17.23 1.06 1.52
C ILE A 442 -17.87 -0.21 2.10
N GLY A 443 -17.11 -0.98 2.89
CA GLY A 443 -17.60 -2.21 3.51
C GLY A 443 -18.79 -1.98 4.44
N THR A 444 -18.78 -0.89 5.23
CA THR A 444 -19.89 -0.51 6.10
C THR A 444 -21.16 -0.20 5.29
N VAL A 445 -21.04 0.56 4.20
CA VAL A 445 -22.20 0.88 3.35
C VAL A 445 -22.72 -0.36 2.61
N LEU A 446 -21.83 -1.23 2.11
CA LEU A 446 -22.24 -2.46 1.43
C LEU A 446 -22.87 -3.49 2.39
N ALA A 447 -22.50 -3.49 3.67
CA ALA A 447 -23.11 -4.38 4.66
C ALA A 447 -24.58 -4.03 4.97
N GLN A 448 -24.97 -2.78 4.74
CA GLN A 448 -26.34 -2.28 4.96
C GLN A 448 -27.29 -2.50 3.78
N ARG A 449 -26.79 -2.95 2.64
CA ARG A 449 -27.55 -3.24 1.42
C ARG A 449 -27.92 -4.72 1.31
#